data_67ea7432310cd1df8b1ad5e278dcaf02
#
_entry.id   67ea7432310cd1df8b1ad5e278dcaf02
#
_cell.length_a   1.000
_cell.length_b   1.000
_cell.length_c   1.000
_cell.angle_alpha   90.00
_cell.angle_beta   90.00
_cell.angle_gamma   90.00
#
_symmetry.space_group_name_H-M   'P 1'
#
loop_
_entity.id
_entity.type
_entity.pdbx_description
1 polymer ?
#
loop_
_entity_poly.entity_id
_entity_poly.type
_entity_poly.pdbx_seq_one_letter_code
_entity_poly.pdbx_strand_id
1 'polypeptide(L)'
;NQPKQYKHSLIHNDYKYDNVVFSSDSWTKINSILDWEMCTIGDPLMDLGTSIAYWAMASDPKVLKAAFDYPTSLEGNPSRLEVVEMYEKQTGEPVNNLVFYYVFGLFKIAVIVQQIYYRYSKGLTTNEKFKNLNKIAEILCKIGWQSIQKNRIENLF
;
A
#
# COMPACT_ATOMS: atom_id res chain seq x y z
N ASN A 1 -9.85 15.90 6.31
CA ASN A 1 -10.56 14.69 6.81
C ASN A 1 -9.63 13.75 7.63
N GLN A 2 -8.54 14.28 8.19
CA GLN A 2 -7.67 13.49 9.07
C GLN A 2 -8.45 13.07 10.33
N PRO A 3 -8.38 11.81 10.74
CA PRO A 3 -8.96 11.36 11.99
C PRO A 3 -8.40 12.12 13.19
N LYS A 4 -9.27 12.58 14.08
CA LYS A 4 -8.88 13.36 15.27
C LYS A 4 -8.46 12.49 16.45
N GLN A 5 -8.91 11.25 16.46
CA GLN A 5 -8.64 10.27 17.52
C GLN A 5 -8.23 8.95 16.85
N TYR A 6 -7.19 8.32 17.37
CA TYR A 6 -6.67 7.03 16.94
C TYR A 6 -5.95 6.34 18.11
N LYS A 7 -5.78 5.04 18.03
CA LYS A 7 -4.96 4.29 18.98
C LYS A 7 -3.48 4.46 18.65
N HIS A 8 -2.67 4.60 19.66
CA HIS A 8 -1.22 4.60 19.51
C HIS A 8 -0.68 3.18 19.52
N SER A 9 0.04 2.79 18.48
CA SER A 9 0.69 1.50 18.35
C SER A 9 2.06 1.67 17.72
N LEU A 10 2.92 0.67 17.85
CA LEU A 10 4.09 0.56 16.98
C LEU A 10 3.60 0.28 15.57
N ILE A 11 3.94 1.13 14.62
CA ILE A 11 3.66 0.97 13.21
C ILE A 11 4.94 0.78 12.42
N HIS A 12 4.89 -0.08 11.40
CA HIS A 12 6.02 -0.42 10.55
C HIS A 12 6.27 0.66 9.48
N ASN A 13 5.22 1.27 8.98
CA ASN A 13 5.23 2.27 7.91
C ASN A 13 5.62 1.78 6.51
N ASP A 14 6.07 0.53 6.33
CA ASP A 14 6.34 -0.07 5.02
C ASP A 14 5.98 -1.56 4.99
N TYR A 15 4.85 -1.93 5.62
CA TYR A 15 4.40 -3.32 5.66
C TYR A 15 3.86 -3.75 4.30
N LYS A 16 4.61 -4.57 3.61
CA LYS A 16 4.32 -5.12 2.28
C LYS A 16 4.97 -6.48 2.09
N TYR A 17 4.63 -7.19 1.01
CA TYR A 17 5.14 -8.54 0.73
C TYR A 17 6.66 -8.64 0.74
N ASP A 18 7.38 -7.67 0.19
CA ASP A 18 8.84 -7.67 0.12
C ASP A 18 9.52 -7.67 1.50
N ASN A 19 8.79 -7.23 2.54
CA ASN A 19 9.29 -7.13 3.91
C ASN A 19 8.82 -8.28 4.80
N VAL A 20 8.25 -9.35 4.21
CA VAL A 20 7.76 -10.52 4.95
C VAL A 20 8.56 -11.76 4.57
N VAL A 21 9.08 -12.46 5.59
CA VAL A 21 9.77 -13.74 5.42
C VAL A 21 8.86 -14.86 5.92
N PHE A 22 8.52 -15.78 5.04
CA PHE A 22 7.74 -16.97 5.38
C PHE A 22 8.65 -18.08 5.94
N SER A 23 8.06 -18.96 6.74
CA SER A 23 8.74 -20.16 7.22
C SER A 23 9.07 -21.10 6.05
N SER A 24 10.24 -21.72 6.07
CA SER A 24 10.60 -22.76 5.10
C SER A 24 9.67 -23.97 5.14
N ASP A 25 9.07 -24.22 6.29
CA ASP A 25 8.23 -25.40 6.53
C ASP A 25 6.75 -25.16 6.21
N SER A 26 6.35 -23.88 6.11
CA SER A 26 4.96 -23.51 5.87
C SER A 26 4.84 -22.09 5.31
N TRP A 27 4.35 -21.96 4.08
CA TRP A 27 4.09 -20.69 3.41
C TRP A 27 2.93 -19.89 4.02
N THR A 28 2.23 -20.46 5.00
CA THR A 28 1.15 -19.79 5.74
C THR A 28 1.63 -19.19 7.07
N LYS A 29 2.91 -19.41 7.42
CA LYS A 29 3.48 -18.91 8.67
C LYS A 29 4.56 -17.86 8.40
N ILE A 30 4.34 -16.67 8.92
CA ILE A 30 5.34 -15.60 8.90
C ILE A 30 6.42 -15.94 9.92
N ASN A 31 7.68 -15.95 9.48
CA ASN A 31 8.86 -16.16 10.32
C ASN A 31 9.40 -14.84 10.86
N SER A 32 9.44 -13.79 10.00
CA SER A 32 9.91 -12.47 10.40
C SER A 32 9.35 -11.38 9.50
N ILE A 33 9.36 -10.16 10.02
CA ILE A 33 9.06 -8.93 9.30
C ILE A 33 10.34 -8.12 9.28
N LEU A 34 10.77 -7.68 8.10
CA LEU A 34 12.02 -6.97 7.84
C LEU A 34 11.76 -5.47 7.64
N ASP A 35 12.85 -4.69 7.64
CA ASP A 35 12.88 -3.28 7.21
C ASP A 35 12.08 -2.34 8.11
N TRP A 36 12.37 -2.39 9.40
CA TRP A 36 11.76 -1.56 10.45
C TRP A 36 12.32 -0.14 10.54
N GLU A 37 13.13 0.30 9.58
CA GLU A 37 13.81 1.61 9.62
C GLU A 37 12.84 2.81 9.64
N MET A 38 11.61 2.63 9.13
CA MET A 38 10.58 3.65 9.11
C MET A 38 9.60 3.55 10.29
N CYS A 39 9.83 2.62 11.23
CA CYS A 39 8.90 2.38 12.33
C CYS A 39 8.79 3.57 13.27
N THR A 40 7.60 3.74 13.83
CA THR A 40 7.32 4.79 14.82
C THR A 40 6.10 4.41 15.67
N ILE A 41 5.80 5.24 16.66
CA ILE A 41 4.52 5.16 17.37
C ILE A 41 3.49 6.00 16.61
N GLY A 42 2.40 5.39 16.19
CA GLY A 42 1.38 6.07 15.40
C GLY A 42 0.07 5.30 15.34
N ASP A 43 -0.76 5.68 14.39
CA ASP A 43 -2.06 5.07 14.12
C ASP A 43 -1.88 3.77 13.32
N PRO A 44 -2.29 2.59 13.85
CA PRO A 44 -2.16 1.31 13.16
C PRO A 44 -2.89 1.26 11.81
N LEU A 45 -3.93 2.06 11.61
CA LEU A 45 -4.63 2.15 10.33
C LEU A 45 -3.79 2.82 9.23
N MET A 46 -2.70 3.52 9.58
CA MET A 46 -1.71 4.00 8.61
C MET A 46 -0.93 2.85 7.96
N ASP A 47 -0.61 1.79 8.72
CA ASP A 47 -0.01 0.58 8.17
C ASP A 47 -0.99 -0.17 7.27
N LEU A 48 -2.21 -0.39 7.73
CA LEU A 48 -3.26 -1.00 6.91
C LEU A 48 -3.46 -0.22 5.61
N GLY A 49 -3.62 1.10 5.69
CA GLY A 49 -3.81 1.97 4.52
C GLY A 49 -2.65 1.89 3.53
N THR A 50 -1.41 1.87 4.03
CA THR A 50 -0.21 1.69 3.19
C THR A 50 -0.19 0.31 2.54
N SER A 51 -0.47 -0.76 3.30
CA SER A 51 -0.47 -2.14 2.79
C SER A 51 -1.51 -2.34 1.69
N ILE A 52 -2.76 -1.87 1.88
CA ILE A 52 -3.80 -1.97 0.85
C ILE A 52 -3.56 -1.03 -0.34
N ALA A 53 -2.76 0.03 -0.19
CA ALA A 53 -2.33 0.87 -1.31
C ALA A 53 -1.29 0.16 -2.20
N TYR A 54 -0.45 -0.71 -1.65
CA TYR A 54 0.41 -1.63 -2.41
C TYR A 54 -0.35 -2.84 -2.98
N TRP A 55 -1.54 -3.15 -2.46
CA TRP A 55 -2.32 -4.34 -2.83
C TRP A 55 -2.95 -4.18 -4.21
N ALA A 56 -2.27 -4.67 -5.25
CA ALA A 56 -2.85 -4.74 -6.58
C ALA A 56 -3.89 -5.87 -6.65
N MET A 57 -5.01 -5.60 -7.33
CA MET A 57 -6.07 -6.57 -7.58
C MET A 57 -6.12 -6.99 -9.05
N ALA A 58 -6.70 -8.16 -9.34
CA ALA A 58 -6.88 -8.64 -10.72
C ALA A 58 -7.64 -7.64 -11.61
N SER A 59 -8.61 -6.91 -11.02
CA SER A 59 -9.44 -5.88 -11.67
C SER A 59 -8.74 -4.53 -11.86
N ASP A 60 -7.58 -4.30 -11.26
CA ASP A 60 -6.87 -3.04 -11.38
C ASP A 60 -6.29 -2.83 -12.80
N PRO A 61 -6.08 -1.58 -13.22
CA PRO A 61 -5.42 -1.26 -14.48
C PRO A 61 -4.08 -1.98 -14.65
N LYS A 62 -3.79 -2.47 -15.86
CA LYS A 62 -2.54 -3.22 -16.17
C LYS A 62 -1.28 -2.49 -15.72
N VAL A 63 -1.28 -1.15 -15.83
CA VAL A 63 -0.13 -0.33 -15.46
C VAL A 63 0.12 -0.33 -13.95
N LEU A 64 -0.92 -0.39 -13.13
CA LEU A 64 -0.80 -0.51 -11.68
C LEU A 64 -0.26 -1.90 -11.30
N LYS A 65 -0.81 -2.95 -11.92
CA LYS A 65 -0.32 -4.33 -11.70
C LYS A 65 1.14 -4.51 -12.09
N ALA A 66 1.57 -3.87 -13.17
CA ALA A 66 2.98 -3.90 -13.59
C ALA A 66 3.90 -3.05 -12.69
N ALA A 67 3.36 -2.05 -12.02
CA ALA A 67 4.12 -1.22 -11.08
C ALA A 67 4.34 -1.92 -9.73
N PHE A 68 3.32 -2.64 -9.29
CA PHE A 68 3.33 -3.45 -8.07
C PHE A 68 3.22 -4.93 -8.48
N ASP A 69 4.31 -5.49 -8.97
CA ASP A 69 4.39 -6.88 -9.45
C ASP A 69 4.35 -7.86 -8.25
N TYR A 70 3.29 -7.73 -7.44
CA TYR A 70 3.05 -8.58 -6.29
C TYR A 70 2.03 -9.69 -6.60
N PRO A 71 2.13 -10.84 -5.93
CA PRO A 71 1.21 -11.94 -6.09
C PRO A 71 -0.24 -11.59 -5.73
N THR A 72 -0.49 -10.45 -5.09
CA THR A 72 -1.84 -9.99 -4.70
C THR A 72 -2.79 -9.81 -5.88
N SER A 73 -2.27 -9.61 -7.09
CA SER A 73 -3.07 -9.50 -8.31
C SER A 73 -3.47 -10.84 -8.94
N LEU A 74 -2.97 -11.97 -8.41
CA LEU A 74 -3.31 -13.30 -8.90
C LEU A 74 -4.70 -13.72 -8.43
N GLU A 75 -5.35 -14.58 -9.21
CA GLU A 75 -6.65 -15.16 -8.86
C GLU A 75 -6.56 -15.95 -7.55
N GLY A 76 -7.61 -15.85 -6.73
CA GLY A 76 -7.68 -16.49 -5.40
C GLY A 76 -7.16 -15.60 -4.25
N ASN A 77 -6.53 -14.46 -4.53
CA ASN A 77 -6.18 -13.50 -3.49
C ASN A 77 -7.38 -12.65 -3.06
N PRO A 78 -7.44 -12.24 -1.79
CA PRO A 78 -8.51 -11.39 -1.32
C PRO A 78 -8.46 -10.00 -1.97
N SER A 79 -9.63 -9.39 -2.12
CA SER A 79 -9.76 -7.98 -2.48
C SER A 79 -9.28 -7.07 -1.35
N ARG A 80 -9.12 -5.76 -1.62
CA ARG A 80 -8.76 -4.79 -0.57
C ARG A 80 -9.81 -4.74 0.54
N LEU A 81 -11.09 -4.83 0.20
CA LEU A 81 -12.17 -4.85 1.19
C LEU A 81 -12.13 -6.11 2.04
N GLU A 82 -11.90 -7.27 1.42
CA GLU A 82 -11.75 -8.53 2.17
C GLU A 82 -10.54 -8.50 3.11
N VAL A 83 -9.42 -7.86 2.72
CA VAL A 83 -8.27 -7.63 3.62
C VAL A 83 -8.67 -6.75 4.81
N VAL A 84 -9.46 -5.70 4.59
CA VAL A 84 -9.96 -4.84 5.66
C VAL A 84 -10.89 -5.62 6.60
N GLU A 85 -11.82 -6.42 6.07
CA GLU A 85 -12.71 -7.28 6.87
C GLU A 85 -11.91 -8.29 7.72
N MET A 86 -10.86 -8.89 7.13
CA MET A 86 -9.95 -9.77 7.86
C MET A 86 -9.25 -9.04 9.02
N TYR A 87 -8.79 -7.80 8.79
CA TYR A 87 -8.17 -6.97 9.81
C TYR A 87 -9.15 -6.65 10.95
N GLU A 88 -10.37 -6.21 10.62
CA GLU A 88 -11.44 -5.94 11.60
C GLU A 88 -11.76 -7.18 12.44
N LYS A 89 -11.91 -8.32 11.80
CA LYS A 89 -12.17 -9.60 12.48
C LYS A 89 -11.02 -9.99 13.42
N GLN A 90 -9.78 -9.77 13.01
CA GLN A 90 -8.61 -10.14 13.79
C GLN A 90 -8.38 -9.22 14.99
N THR A 91 -8.63 -7.92 14.82
CA THR A 91 -8.40 -6.91 15.86
C THR A 91 -9.62 -6.68 16.77
N GLY A 92 -10.82 -7.02 16.30
CA GLY A 92 -12.08 -6.69 16.93
C GLY A 92 -12.46 -5.21 16.84
N GLU A 93 -11.76 -4.43 15.99
CA GLU A 93 -11.93 -2.97 15.85
C GLU A 93 -12.40 -2.60 14.46
N PRO A 94 -13.43 -1.76 14.31
CA PRO A 94 -13.89 -1.31 13.01
C PRO A 94 -12.91 -0.34 12.36
N VAL A 95 -12.72 -0.46 11.04
CA VAL A 95 -11.90 0.46 10.24
C VAL A 95 -12.75 1.64 9.77
N ASN A 96 -12.76 2.70 10.57
CA ASN A 96 -13.40 3.94 10.19
C ASN A 96 -12.51 4.78 9.26
N ASN A 97 -13.11 5.64 8.43
CA ASN A 97 -12.40 6.52 7.50
C ASN A 97 -11.46 5.80 6.51
N LEU A 98 -11.84 4.58 6.09
CA LEU A 98 -11.03 3.72 5.22
C LEU A 98 -10.48 4.47 3.99
N VAL A 99 -11.29 5.29 3.33
CA VAL A 99 -10.86 6.09 2.16
C VAL A 99 -9.73 7.04 2.52
N PHE A 100 -9.75 7.65 3.70
CA PHE A 100 -8.64 8.51 4.15
C PHE A 100 -7.33 7.73 4.23
N TYR A 101 -7.32 6.57 4.90
CA TYR A 101 -6.10 5.77 5.09
C TYR A 101 -5.58 5.20 3.77
N TYR A 102 -6.46 4.74 2.90
CA TYR A 102 -6.09 4.26 1.56
C TYR A 102 -5.47 5.37 0.72
N VAL A 103 -6.11 6.52 0.65
CA VAL A 103 -5.62 7.68 -0.12
C VAL A 103 -4.31 8.21 0.45
N PHE A 104 -4.15 8.22 1.78
CA PHE A 104 -2.88 8.56 2.41
C PHE A 104 -1.77 7.57 2.01
N GLY A 105 -2.06 6.26 2.01
CA GLY A 105 -1.12 5.25 1.53
C GLY A 105 -0.70 5.47 0.08
N LEU A 106 -1.65 5.72 -0.82
CA LEU A 106 -1.37 6.05 -2.23
C LEU A 106 -0.51 7.30 -2.37
N PHE A 107 -0.83 8.36 -1.61
CA PHE A 107 -0.05 9.60 -1.61
C PHE A 107 1.39 9.37 -1.13
N LYS A 108 1.57 8.64 -0.03
CA LYS A 108 2.88 8.26 0.49
C LYS A 108 3.72 7.54 -0.57
N ILE A 109 3.15 6.53 -1.23
CA ILE A 109 3.83 5.78 -2.29
C ILE A 109 4.14 6.70 -3.48
N ALA A 110 3.20 7.57 -3.89
CA ALA A 110 3.42 8.51 -4.98
C ALA A 110 4.61 9.45 -4.70
N VAL A 111 4.74 9.93 -3.46
CA VAL A 111 5.89 10.76 -3.05
C VAL A 111 7.20 9.96 -3.13
N ILE A 112 7.22 8.72 -2.63
CA ILE A 112 8.41 7.86 -2.65
C ILE A 112 8.86 7.61 -4.10
N VAL A 113 7.96 7.16 -4.98
CA VAL A 113 8.32 6.86 -6.38
C VAL A 113 8.74 8.13 -7.14
N GLN A 114 8.16 9.29 -6.81
CA GLN A 114 8.55 10.58 -7.38
C GLN A 114 9.96 11.01 -6.93
N GLN A 115 10.33 10.75 -5.69
CA GLN A 115 11.68 11.00 -5.19
C GLN A 115 12.71 10.09 -5.88
N ILE A 116 12.39 8.82 -6.09
CA ILE A 116 13.26 7.89 -6.82
C ILE A 116 13.42 8.34 -8.27
N TYR A 117 12.31 8.72 -8.94
CA TYR A 117 12.35 9.27 -10.29
C TYR A 117 13.19 10.55 -10.39
N TYR A 118 13.07 11.45 -9.42
CA TYR A 118 13.88 12.66 -9.37
C TYR A 118 15.38 12.34 -9.34
N ARG A 119 15.80 11.39 -8.50
CA ARG A 119 17.20 10.94 -8.46
C ARG A 119 17.64 10.35 -9.80
N TYR A 120 16.79 9.55 -10.45
CA TYR A 120 17.06 9.02 -11.79
C TYR A 120 17.21 10.16 -12.83
N SER A 121 16.28 11.10 -12.85
CA SER A 121 16.29 12.22 -13.80
C SER A 121 17.51 13.15 -13.63
N LYS A 122 18.13 13.16 -12.44
CA LYS A 122 19.38 13.90 -12.16
C LYS A 122 20.65 13.07 -12.38
N GLY A 123 20.54 11.85 -12.88
CA GLY A 123 21.69 10.95 -13.09
C GLY A 123 22.33 10.42 -11.81
N LEU A 124 21.66 10.56 -10.65
CA LEU A 124 22.15 10.04 -9.37
C LEU A 124 21.95 8.52 -9.23
N THR A 125 21.22 7.92 -10.15
CA THR A 125 21.07 6.47 -10.33
C THR A 125 20.81 6.18 -11.80
N THR A 126 21.33 5.04 -12.30
CA THR A 126 21.23 4.63 -13.72
C THR A 126 20.28 3.46 -13.95
N ASN A 127 19.53 3.04 -12.92
CA ASN A 127 18.63 1.89 -13.06
C ASN A 127 17.43 2.26 -13.95
N GLU A 128 17.36 1.66 -15.14
CA GLU A 128 16.31 1.89 -16.15
C GLU A 128 14.89 1.58 -15.64
N LYS A 129 14.74 0.77 -14.59
CA LYS A 129 13.44 0.51 -13.95
C LYS A 129 12.80 1.81 -13.40
N PHE A 130 13.60 2.82 -13.11
CA PHE A 130 13.12 4.08 -12.52
C PHE A 130 12.65 5.10 -13.55
N LYS A 131 12.90 4.86 -14.85
CA LYS A 131 12.60 5.78 -15.95
C LYS A 131 11.15 6.23 -16.05
N ASN A 132 10.21 5.37 -15.67
CA ASN A 132 8.78 5.63 -15.80
C ASN A 132 8.06 5.83 -14.45
N LEU A 133 8.78 5.98 -13.34
CA LEU A 133 8.16 6.10 -12.02
C LEU A 133 7.30 7.36 -11.85
N ASN A 134 7.58 8.44 -12.60
CA ASN A 134 6.71 9.62 -12.63
C ASN A 134 5.29 9.29 -13.13
N LYS A 135 5.16 8.37 -14.10
CA LYS A 135 3.85 7.90 -14.60
C LYS A 135 3.12 7.08 -13.53
N ILE A 136 3.87 6.32 -12.74
CA ILE A 136 3.29 5.58 -11.61
C ILE A 136 2.76 6.57 -10.56
N ALA A 137 3.53 7.59 -10.20
CA ALA A 137 3.07 8.64 -9.28
C ALA A 137 1.77 9.30 -9.77
N GLU A 138 1.69 9.64 -11.07
CA GLU A 138 0.47 10.20 -11.68
C GLU A 138 -0.74 9.27 -11.54
N ILE A 139 -0.55 7.98 -11.78
CA ILE A 139 -1.64 6.98 -11.67
C ILE A 139 -2.10 6.83 -10.22
N LEU A 140 -1.18 6.76 -9.27
CA LEU A 140 -1.52 6.69 -7.85
C LEU A 140 -2.34 7.92 -7.41
N CYS A 141 -1.96 9.12 -7.87
CA CYS A 141 -2.74 10.33 -7.62
C CYS A 141 -4.15 10.27 -8.24
N LYS A 142 -4.29 9.74 -9.48
CA LYS A 142 -5.59 9.56 -10.12
C LYS A 142 -6.47 8.57 -9.37
N ILE A 143 -5.90 7.45 -8.91
CA ILE A 143 -6.61 6.46 -8.08
C ILE A 143 -7.10 7.10 -6.79
N GLY A 144 -6.22 7.82 -6.08
CA GLY A 144 -6.57 8.53 -4.86
C GLY A 144 -7.69 9.54 -5.07
N TRP A 145 -7.64 10.32 -6.15
CA TRP A 145 -8.69 11.26 -6.52
C TRP A 145 -10.03 10.56 -6.78
N GLN A 146 -10.04 9.47 -7.57
CA GLN A 146 -11.25 8.68 -7.83
C GLN A 146 -11.82 8.07 -6.55
N SER A 147 -10.94 7.61 -5.66
CA SER A 147 -11.35 7.06 -4.36
C SER A 147 -12.08 8.10 -3.51
N ILE A 148 -11.57 9.33 -3.46
CA ILE A 148 -12.23 10.45 -2.76
C ILE A 148 -13.59 10.76 -3.39
N GLN A 149 -13.66 10.92 -4.73
CA GLN A 149 -14.88 11.28 -5.43
C GLN A 149 -15.99 10.23 -5.30
N LYS A 150 -15.62 8.96 -5.32
CA LYS A 150 -16.54 7.82 -5.26
C LYS A 150 -16.77 7.31 -3.85
N ASN A 151 -16.03 7.81 -2.87
CA ASN A 151 -16.02 7.38 -1.46
C ASN A 151 -15.85 5.85 -1.32
N ARG A 152 -14.93 5.27 -2.09
CA ARG A 152 -14.62 3.82 -2.09
C ARG A 152 -13.19 3.55 -2.51
N ILE A 153 -12.68 2.34 -2.25
CA ILE A 153 -11.29 1.93 -2.52
C ILE A 153 -11.16 0.92 -3.68
N GLU A 154 -12.28 0.47 -4.23
CA GLU A 154 -12.36 -0.50 -5.33
C GLU A 154 -13.31 -0.02 -6.43
N ASN A 155 -13.24 -0.66 -7.61
CA ASN A 155 -14.10 -0.34 -8.77
C ASN A 155 -14.04 1.15 -9.13
N LEU A 156 -12.83 1.68 -9.20
CA LEU A 156 -12.58 3.12 -9.38
C LEU A 156 -12.62 3.55 -10.85
N PHE A 157 -12.48 2.59 -11.79
CA PHE A 157 -12.47 2.81 -13.24
C PHE A 157 -13.58 2.04 -13.94
#